data_fe38ad0f94e6efb70b9ae77ca1a75492
#
_entry.id   fe38ad0f94e6efb70b9ae77ca1a75492
#
_cell.length_a   1.000
_cell.length_b   1.000
_cell.length_c   1.000
_cell.angle_alpha   90.00
_cell.angle_beta   90.00
_cell.angle_gamma   90.00
#
_symmetry.space_group_name_H-M   'P 1'
#
loop_
_entity.id
_entity.type
_entity.pdbx_description
1 polymer ?
#
loop_
_entity_poly.entity_id
_entity_poly.type
_entity_poly.pdbx_seq_one_letter_code
_entity_poly.pdbx_strand_id
1 'polypeptide(L)'
;MILSAKQISKRYFRKSGEANHFYAVKPLSMTLNPGTVTVLCGRSGSGKTTLLHMLSGLLTPTEGKVLLGQTDLYSLSDRELSKLRNASIGVVPQARSVLDTLTVKENILLASSLYGTEDREEEAQRWMETLHIDGLADSRAAELSGGELRRTAIARTLCLHPPVILADEPTGDLDDENTQLVFSCFRKAAEEGAAVLIVSHESDALNIADADFRMDGGQLSALT
;
A
#
# COMPACT_ATOMS: atom_id res chain seq x y z
N MET A 1 -0.07 3.59 -14.62
CA MET A 1 -1.34 2.83 -14.90
C MET A 1 -2.42 3.36 -13.97
N ILE A 2 -3.67 3.51 -14.41
CA ILE A 2 -4.77 4.07 -13.58
C ILE A 2 -5.42 2.94 -12.77
N LEU A 3 -5.58 3.16 -11.46
CA LEU A 3 -6.41 2.30 -10.60
C LEU A 3 -7.70 3.06 -10.25
N SER A 4 -8.85 2.49 -10.55
CA SER A 4 -10.14 3.13 -10.29
C SER A 4 -11.11 2.23 -9.56
N ALA A 5 -11.78 2.77 -8.57
CA ALA A 5 -12.90 2.17 -7.87
C ALA A 5 -14.20 2.79 -8.37
N LYS A 6 -15.19 1.97 -8.74
CA LYS A 6 -16.50 2.40 -9.23
C LYS A 6 -17.59 1.85 -8.33
N GLN A 7 -18.20 2.73 -7.52
CA GLN A 7 -19.31 2.43 -6.60
C GLN A 7 -19.02 1.22 -5.69
N ILE A 8 -17.75 1.11 -5.23
CA ILE A 8 -17.37 0.02 -4.33
C ILE A 8 -17.92 0.24 -2.94
N SER A 9 -18.37 -0.84 -2.30
CA SER A 9 -18.78 -0.85 -0.90
C SER A 9 -18.32 -2.12 -0.19
N LYS A 10 -18.20 -2.05 1.14
CA LYS A 10 -17.97 -3.23 1.96
C LYS A 10 -18.89 -3.26 3.14
N ARG A 11 -19.71 -4.32 3.20
CA ARG A 11 -20.68 -4.59 4.24
C ARG A 11 -20.29 -5.85 5.01
N TYR A 12 -20.31 -5.76 6.32
CA TYR A 12 -20.08 -6.90 7.21
C TYR A 12 -21.34 -7.18 8.03
N PHE A 13 -21.55 -8.44 8.39
CA PHE A 13 -22.63 -8.85 9.28
C PHE A 13 -22.17 -8.83 10.73
N ARG A 14 -23.04 -8.37 11.63
CA ARG A 14 -22.87 -8.51 13.09
C ARG A 14 -23.69 -9.69 13.59
N LYS A 15 -23.10 -10.47 14.50
CA LYS A 15 -23.79 -11.64 15.09
C LYS A 15 -24.85 -11.25 16.12
N SER A 16 -24.89 -10.00 16.59
CA SER A 16 -25.85 -9.51 17.62
C SER A 16 -26.19 -8.04 17.36
N GLY A 17 -27.49 -7.69 17.49
CA GLY A 17 -28.01 -6.34 17.36
C GLY A 17 -29.20 -6.24 16.36
N GLU A 18 -30.03 -5.20 16.49
CA GLU A 18 -31.20 -4.95 15.61
C GLU A 18 -30.80 -4.72 14.14
N ALA A 19 -29.59 -4.20 13.88
CA ALA A 19 -29.04 -4.08 12.52
C ALA A 19 -28.07 -5.23 12.26
N ASN A 20 -28.49 -6.23 11.48
CA ASN A 20 -27.67 -7.40 11.13
C ASN A 20 -26.43 -7.09 10.29
N HIS A 21 -26.19 -5.83 9.88
CA HIS A 21 -25.04 -5.46 9.06
C HIS A 21 -24.61 -4.00 9.32
N PHE A 22 -23.33 -3.72 9.01
CA PHE A 22 -22.78 -2.36 8.97
C PHE A 22 -21.88 -2.19 7.75
N TYR A 23 -21.80 -0.96 7.25
CA TYR A 23 -20.86 -0.60 6.19
C TYR A 23 -19.50 -0.21 6.81
N ALA A 24 -18.47 -0.99 6.51
CA ALA A 24 -17.09 -0.55 6.76
C ALA A 24 -16.65 0.48 5.71
N VAL A 25 -17.15 0.32 4.47
CA VAL A 25 -17.00 1.29 3.38
C VAL A 25 -18.36 1.44 2.70
N LYS A 26 -18.92 2.65 2.73
CA LYS A 26 -20.15 3.01 2.02
C LYS A 26 -19.85 3.15 0.52
N PRO A 27 -20.86 3.06 -0.36
CA PRO A 27 -20.64 3.19 -1.80
C PRO A 27 -19.84 4.45 -2.15
N LEU A 28 -18.68 4.26 -2.77
CA LEU A 28 -17.80 5.34 -3.19
C LEU A 28 -17.16 5.05 -4.54
N SER A 29 -16.71 6.10 -5.20
CA SER A 29 -15.86 6.04 -6.39
C SER A 29 -14.63 6.91 -6.18
N MET A 30 -13.46 6.43 -6.61
CA MET A 30 -12.22 7.17 -6.61
C MET A 30 -11.27 6.69 -7.69
N THR A 31 -10.31 7.51 -8.06
CA THR A 31 -9.30 7.18 -9.06
C THR A 31 -7.93 7.60 -8.55
N LEU A 32 -6.95 6.70 -8.69
CA LEU A 32 -5.54 6.98 -8.46
C LEU A 32 -4.88 7.15 -9.82
N ASN A 33 -4.32 8.31 -10.06
CA ASN A 33 -3.70 8.67 -11.34
C ASN A 33 -2.19 8.41 -11.31
N PRO A 34 -1.59 7.97 -12.43
CA PRO A 34 -0.14 7.87 -12.55
C PRO A 34 0.52 9.24 -12.29
N GLY A 35 1.65 9.21 -11.64
CA GLY A 35 2.43 10.42 -11.34
C GLY A 35 1.90 11.25 -10.18
N THR A 36 0.93 10.75 -9.42
CA THR A 36 0.34 11.50 -8.30
C THR A 36 0.43 10.74 -6.98
N VAL A 37 0.56 11.51 -5.89
CA VAL A 37 0.42 11.04 -4.52
C VAL A 37 -0.96 11.44 -4.01
N THR A 38 -1.77 10.45 -3.67
CA THR A 38 -3.07 10.63 -3.02
C THR A 38 -2.94 10.29 -1.54
N VAL A 39 -3.41 11.16 -0.66
CA VAL A 39 -3.42 10.90 0.80
C VAL A 39 -4.84 10.66 1.29
N LEU A 40 -5.02 9.60 2.06
CA LEU A 40 -6.29 9.25 2.70
C LEU A 40 -6.16 9.35 4.21
N CYS A 41 -6.75 10.39 4.78
CA CYS A 41 -6.80 10.62 6.22
C CYS A 41 -8.09 10.08 6.85
N GLY A 42 -8.10 9.93 8.17
CA GLY A 42 -9.30 9.58 8.92
C GLY A 42 -8.99 8.88 10.23
N ARG A 43 -9.96 8.87 11.16
CA ARG A 43 -9.80 8.23 12.47
C ARG A 43 -9.62 6.71 12.34
N SER A 44 -9.04 6.08 13.37
CA SER A 44 -9.01 4.61 13.47
C SER A 44 -10.43 4.05 13.36
N GLY A 45 -10.59 2.93 12.63
CA GLY A 45 -11.90 2.31 12.40
C GLY A 45 -12.80 3.01 11.37
N SER A 46 -12.34 4.08 10.68
CA SER A 46 -13.15 4.76 9.66
C SER A 46 -13.31 3.98 8.35
N GLY A 47 -12.54 2.89 8.13
CA GLY A 47 -12.62 2.03 6.94
C GLY A 47 -11.45 2.15 5.97
N LYS A 48 -10.40 2.94 6.26
CA LYS A 48 -9.24 3.18 5.38
C LYS A 48 -8.53 1.89 4.94
N THR A 49 -8.13 1.05 5.91
CA THR A 49 -7.49 -0.25 5.63
C THR A 49 -8.41 -1.16 4.80
N THR A 50 -9.72 -1.16 5.09
CA THR A 50 -10.71 -1.91 4.30
C THR A 50 -10.75 -1.43 2.85
N LEU A 51 -10.74 -0.11 2.63
CA LEU A 51 -10.68 0.48 1.30
C LEU A 51 -9.39 0.10 0.58
N LEU A 52 -8.24 0.25 1.26
CA LEU A 52 -6.93 -0.14 0.71
C LEU A 52 -6.90 -1.62 0.31
N HIS A 53 -7.42 -2.51 1.15
CA HIS A 53 -7.50 -3.94 0.82
C HIS A 53 -8.40 -4.24 -0.38
N MET A 54 -9.49 -3.49 -0.57
CA MET A 54 -10.31 -3.61 -1.78
C MET A 54 -9.57 -3.10 -3.03
N LEU A 55 -8.86 -1.99 -2.93
CA LEU A 55 -8.07 -1.43 -4.02
C LEU A 55 -6.90 -2.34 -4.42
N SER A 56 -6.30 -3.04 -3.45
CA SER A 56 -5.16 -3.95 -3.68
C SER A 56 -5.54 -5.35 -4.20
N GLY A 57 -6.83 -5.66 -4.33
CA GLY A 57 -7.26 -7.01 -4.72
C GLY A 57 -7.13 -8.05 -3.60
N LEU A 58 -6.98 -7.63 -2.33
CA LEU A 58 -6.91 -8.51 -1.16
C LEU A 58 -8.29 -8.78 -0.55
N LEU A 59 -9.26 -7.92 -0.79
CA LEU A 59 -10.59 -8.00 -0.21
C LEU A 59 -11.66 -7.69 -1.26
N THR A 60 -12.45 -8.67 -1.64
CA THR A 60 -13.54 -8.48 -2.58
C THR A 60 -14.57 -7.49 -2.04
N PRO A 61 -14.94 -6.42 -2.76
CA PRO A 61 -16.01 -5.52 -2.39
C PRO A 61 -17.36 -6.28 -2.34
N THR A 62 -18.30 -5.78 -1.55
CA THR A 62 -19.67 -6.31 -1.55
C THR A 62 -20.41 -5.89 -2.82
N GLU A 63 -20.16 -4.69 -3.29
CA GLU A 63 -20.74 -4.12 -4.51
C GLU A 63 -19.69 -3.26 -5.22
N GLY A 64 -19.89 -3.01 -6.50
CA GLY A 64 -19.02 -2.19 -7.33
C GLY A 64 -17.84 -2.98 -7.93
N LYS A 65 -16.89 -2.25 -8.52
CA LYS A 65 -15.74 -2.82 -9.24
C LYS A 65 -14.47 -2.04 -8.96
N VAL A 66 -13.34 -2.74 -8.95
CA VAL A 66 -12.00 -2.14 -8.94
C VAL A 66 -11.31 -2.47 -10.26
N LEU A 67 -10.93 -1.44 -10.99
CA LEU A 67 -10.34 -1.58 -12.33
C LEU A 67 -8.87 -1.14 -12.29
N LEU A 68 -7.99 -1.98 -12.78
CA LEU A 68 -6.62 -1.61 -13.13
C LEU A 68 -6.53 -1.43 -14.65
N GLY A 69 -6.48 -0.19 -15.12
CA GLY A 69 -6.75 0.13 -16.51
C GLY A 69 -8.18 -0.27 -16.89
N GLN A 70 -8.32 -1.27 -17.76
CA GLN A 70 -9.62 -1.80 -18.17
C GLN A 70 -9.96 -3.14 -17.49
N THR A 71 -9.05 -3.72 -16.72
CA THR A 71 -9.22 -5.04 -16.12
C THR A 71 -9.90 -4.93 -14.75
N ASP A 72 -11.06 -5.58 -14.59
CA ASP A 72 -11.73 -5.71 -13.30
C ASP A 72 -10.98 -6.76 -12.45
N LEU A 73 -10.39 -6.34 -11.33
CA LEU A 73 -9.58 -7.20 -10.47
C LEU A 73 -10.35 -8.43 -9.99
N TYR A 74 -11.61 -8.26 -9.69
CA TYR A 74 -12.45 -9.30 -9.07
C TYR A 74 -13.20 -10.17 -10.07
N SER A 75 -13.00 -9.95 -11.37
CA SER A 75 -13.41 -10.87 -12.44
C SER A 75 -12.35 -11.92 -12.76
N LEU A 76 -11.14 -11.76 -12.24
CA LEU A 76 -10.00 -12.66 -12.47
C LEU A 76 -10.06 -13.87 -11.55
N SER A 77 -9.49 -14.99 -11.99
CA SER A 77 -9.19 -16.12 -11.10
C SER A 77 -8.12 -15.73 -10.07
N ASP A 78 -8.05 -16.43 -8.93
CA ASP A 78 -7.04 -16.17 -7.88
C ASP A 78 -5.61 -16.19 -8.42
N ARG A 79 -5.31 -17.08 -9.37
CA ARG A 79 -4.01 -17.19 -10.00
C ARG A 79 -3.68 -15.97 -10.86
N GLU A 80 -4.64 -15.50 -11.65
CA GLU A 80 -4.47 -14.32 -12.51
C GLU A 80 -4.37 -13.05 -11.66
N LEU A 81 -5.24 -12.90 -10.66
CA LEU A 81 -5.20 -11.78 -9.73
C LEU A 81 -3.89 -11.72 -8.95
N SER A 82 -3.35 -12.86 -8.50
CA SER A 82 -2.06 -12.91 -7.79
C SER A 82 -0.89 -12.49 -8.69
N LYS A 83 -0.89 -12.92 -9.95
CA LYS A 83 0.12 -12.49 -10.93
C LYS A 83 0.01 -10.99 -11.23
N LEU A 84 -1.22 -10.48 -11.42
CA LEU A 84 -1.47 -9.07 -11.69
C LEU A 84 -1.04 -8.20 -10.50
N ARG A 85 -1.36 -8.60 -9.27
CA ARG A 85 -0.90 -7.91 -8.05
C ARG A 85 0.61 -7.84 -7.99
N ASN A 86 1.29 -8.98 -8.13
CA ASN A 86 2.76 -9.01 -8.07
C ASN A 86 3.41 -8.08 -9.12
N ALA A 87 2.84 -8.03 -10.31
CA ALA A 87 3.39 -7.23 -11.42
C ALA A 87 3.02 -5.73 -11.35
N SER A 88 1.93 -5.37 -10.65
CA SER A 88 1.34 -4.04 -10.85
C SER A 88 0.92 -3.31 -9.58
N ILE A 89 0.83 -3.98 -8.43
CA ILE A 89 0.33 -3.37 -7.19
C ILE A 89 1.29 -3.66 -6.05
N GLY A 90 2.08 -2.68 -5.66
CA GLY A 90 2.89 -2.71 -4.46
C GLY A 90 2.06 -2.36 -3.23
N VAL A 91 2.14 -3.17 -2.18
CA VAL A 91 1.42 -2.92 -0.92
C VAL A 91 2.41 -2.85 0.23
N VAL A 92 2.37 -1.74 0.97
CA VAL A 92 3.04 -1.60 2.28
C VAL A 92 1.95 -1.67 3.35
N PRO A 93 1.77 -2.83 4.02
CA PRO A 93 0.69 -2.98 5.00
C PRO A 93 1.07 -2.35 6.34
N GLN A 94 0.07 -2.00 7.16
CA GLN A 94 0.28 -1.49 8.52
C GLN A 94 0.94 -2.54 9.43
N ALA A 95 0.50 -3.79 9.34
CA ALA A 95 1.06 -4.89 10.11
C ALA A 95 2.43 -5.31 9.61
N ARG A 96 3.24 -5.91 10.49
CA ARG A 96 4.52 -6.52 10.15
C ARG A 96 4.33 -7.54 9.00
N SER A 97 5.07 -7.34 7.92
CA SER A 97 4.95 -8.16 6.70
C SER A 97 6.28 -8.75 6.23
N VAL A 98 7.35 -8.44 6.93
CA VAL A 98 8.71 -8.96 6.69
C VAL A 98 8.82 -10.35 7.30
N LEU A 99 9.46 -11.30 6.60
CA LEU A 99 9.63 -12.68 7.07
C LEU A 99 10.85 -12.77 8.00
N ASP A 100 10.62 -13.19 9.25
CA ASP A 100 11.62 -13.20 10.32
C ASP A 100 12.83 -14.10 10.05
N THR A 101 12.64 -15.16 9.27
CA THR A 101 13.67 -16.15 8.94
C THR A 101 14.61 -15.72 7.82
N LEU A 102 14.21 -14.72 7.04
CA LEU A 102 14.97 -14.18 5.92
C LEU A 102 15.79 -12.96 6.35
N THR A 103 16.90 -12.71 5.66
CA THR A 103 17.67 -11.47 5.82
C THR A 103 16.92 -10.27 5.23
N VAL A 104 17.41 -9.05 5.45
CA VAL A 104 16.89 -7.83 4.83
C VAL A 104 16.92 -7.96 3.30
N LYS A 105 18.08 -8.31 2.73
CA LYS A 105 18.26 -8.48 1.28
C LYS A 105 17.32 -9.56 0.71
N GLU A 106 17.22 -10.71 1.36
CA GLU A 106 16.31 -11.79 0.95
C GLU A 106 14.84 -11.37 1.00
N ASN A 107 14.44 -10.60 2.02
CA ASN A 107 13.09 -10.05 2.10
C ASN A 107 12.77 -9.10 0.95
N ILE A 108 13.71 -8.22 0.59
CA ILE A 108 13.53 -7.25 -0.51
C ILE A 108 13.41 -7.99 -1.85
N LEU A 109 14.23 -9.00 -2.07
CA LEU A 109 14.25 -9.78 -3.31
C LEU A 109 13.19 -10.88 -3.38
N LEU A 110 12.42 -11.12 -2.30
CA LEU A 110 11.51 -12.26 -2.20
C LEU A 110 10.54 -12.38 -3.37
N ALA A 111 9.91 -11.28 -3.76
CA ALA A 111 8.91 -11.31 -4.82
C ALA A 111 9.53 -11.59 -6.21
N SER A 112 10.68 -11.01 -6.52
CA SER A 112 11.40 -11.29 -7.76
C SER A 112 11.87 -12.76 -7.83
N SER A 113 12.36 -13.30 -6.71
CA SER A 113 12.78 -14.69 -6.59
C SER A 113 11.63 -15.69 -6.79
N LEU A 114 10.45 -15.41 -6.20
CA LEU A 114 9.28 -16.30 -6.28
C LEU A 114 8.65 -16.36 -7.68
N TYR A 115 8.68 -15.26 -8.42
CA TYR A 115 8.02 -15.15 -9.72
C TYR A 115 8.97 -15.24 -10.90
N GLY A 116 10.30 -15.45 -10.65
CA GLY A 116 11.31 -15.59 -11.69
C GLY A 116 11.42 -14.36 -12.59
N THR A 117 11.22 -13.19 -12.02
CA THR A 117 11.40 -11.90 -12.71
C THR A 117 12.90 -11.57 -12.80
N GLU A 118 13.22 -10.48 -13.49
CA GLU A 118 14.58 -9.98 -13.68
C GLU A 118 15.39 -9.94 -12.37
N ASP A 119 16.71 -10.07 -12.50
CA ASP A 119 17.65 -9.82 -11.41
C ASP A 119 17.46 -8.36 -10.90
N ARG A 120 17.19 -8.23 -9.63
CA ARG A 120 16.91 -6.96 -8.95
C ARG A 120 17.93 -6.63 -7.87
N GLU A 121 19.11 -7.27 -7.89
CA GLU A 121 20.13 -7.09 -6.85
C GLU A 121 20.62 -5.63 -6.77
N GLU A 122 20.91 -5.00 -7.90
CA GLU A 122 21.34 -3.61 -7.96
C GLU A 122 20.25 -2.67 -7.44
N GLU A 123 19.00 -2.94 -7.80
CA GLU A 123 17.85 -2.16 -7.35
C GLU A 123 17.58 -2.34 -5.85
N ALA A 124 17.71 -3.55 -5.34
CA ALA A 124 17.61 -3.83 -3.91
C ALA A 124 18.70 -3.10 -3.14
N GLN A 125 19.95 -3.12 -3.62
CA GLN A 125 21.07 -2.38 -3.02
C GLN A 125 20.79 -0.88 -2.99
N ARG A 126 20.33 -0.30 -4.10
CA ARG A 126 19.96 1.12 -4.19
C ARG A 126 18.90 1.51 -3.17
N TRP A 127 17.85 0.68 -3.00
CA TRP A 127 16.80 0.96 -2.02
C TRP A 127 17.26 0.75 -0.58
N MET A 128 18.15 -0.21 -0.32
CA MET A 128 18.75 -0.37 1.01
C MET A 128 19.58 0.86 1.40
N GLU A 129 20.41 1.37 0.50
CA GLU A 129 21.19 2.62 0.70
C GLU A 129 20.28 3.83 0.90
N THR A 130 19.27 3.99 0.02
CA THR A 130 18.32 5.11 0.11
C THR A 130 17.57 5.14 1.42
N LEU A 131 17.21 3.97 1.96
CA LEU A 131 16.44 3.82 3.20
C LEU A 131 17.32 3.59 4.44
N HIS A 132 18.65 3.75 4.32
CA HIS A 132 19.64 3.60 5.40
C HIS A 132 19.55 2.26 6.14
N ILE A 133 19.43 1.17 5.39
CA ILE A 133 19.40 -0.21 5.87
C ILE A 133 20.42 -1.12 5.16
N ASP A 134 21.32 -0.55 4.36
CA ASP A 134 22.36 -1.28 3.63
C ASP A 134 23.34 -2.01 4.55
N GLY A 135 23.70 -1.41 5.69
CA GLY A 135 24.51 -2.05 6.73
C GLY A 135 23.84 -3.25 7.41
N LEU A 136 22.55 -3.48 7.15
CA LEU A 136 21.74 -4.57 7.72
C LEU A 136 21.40 -5.66 6.68
N ALA A 137 21.97 -5.60 5.47
CA ALA A 137 21.60 -6.46 4.35
C ALA A 137 21.58 -7.95 4.71
N ASP A 138 22.55 -8.43 5.49
CA ASP A 138 22.71 -9.81 5.92
C ASP A 138 22.07 -10.11 7.32
N SER A 139 21.52 -9.09 8.00
CA SER A 139 20.85 -9.26 9.27
C SER A 139 19.46 -9.90 9.06
N ARG A 140 19.08 -10.80 9.97
CA ARG A 140 17.74 -11.39 9.91
C ARG A 140 16.68 -10.40 10.39
N ALA A 141 15.51 -10.46 9.78
CA ALA A 141 14.42 -9.56 10.14
C ALA A 141 13.97 -9.69 11.61
N ALA A 142 14.20 -10.82 12.24
CA ALA A 142 13.96 -11.02 13.69
C ALA A 142 14.83 -10.15 14.59
N GLU A 143 15.97 -9.65 14.10
CA GLU A 143 16.96 -8.87 14.85
C GLU A 143 16.74 -7.35 14.71
N LEU A 144 15.80 -6.93 13.85
CA LEU A 144 15.56 -5.54 13.47
C LEU A 144 14.60 -4.84 14.43
N SER A 145 14.81 -3.54 14.60
CA SER A 145 13.84 -2.63 15.20
C SER A 145 12.58 -2.47 14.34
N GLY A 146 11.49 -1.93 14.92
CA GLY A 146 10.25 -1.66 14.18
C GLY A 146 10.46 -0.76 12.97
N GLY A 147 11.25 0.29 13.12
CA GLY A 147 11.56 1.22 12.03
C GLY A 147 12.38 0.58 10.89
N GLU A 148 13.37 -0.26 11.21
CA GLU A 148 14.15 -1.01 10.22
C GLU A 148 13.29 -2.02 9.45
N LEU A 149 12.40 -2.72 10.14
CA LEU A 149 11.42 -3.61 9.52
C LEU A 149 10.49 -2.86 8.57
N ARG A 150 10.04 -1.66 8.98
CA ARG A 150 9.19 -0.81 8.17
C ARG A 150 9.91 -0.39 6.89
N ARG A 151 11.15 0.12 7.00
CA ARG A 151 11.98 0.50 5.85
C ARG A 151 12.29 -0.70 4.94
N THR A 152 12.53 -1.89 5.50
CA THR A 152 12.69 -3.12 4.72
C THR A 152 11.43 -3.47 3.91
N ALA A 153 10.24 -3.35 4.50
CA ALA A 153 8.97 -3.59 3.78
C ALA A 153 8.73 -2.58 2.66
N ILE A 154 9.12 -1.32 2.87
CA ILE A 154 9.05 -0.25 1.85
C ILE A 154 10.06 -0.54 0.73
N ALA A 155 11.33 -0.86 1.05
CA ALA A 155 12.35 -1.23 0.07
C ALA A 155 11.88 -2.40 -0.82
N ARG A 156 11.32 -3.45 -0.22
CA ARG A 156 10.75 -4.59 -0.94
C ARG A 156 9.67 -4.18 -1.93
N THR A 157 8.81 -3.24 -1.53
CA THR A 157 7.72 -2.77 -2.39
C THR A 157 8.26 -1.93 -3.54
N LEU A 158 9.15 -0.99 -3.26
CA LEU A 158 9.70 -0.05 -4.25
C LEU A 158 10.67 -0.73 -5.23
N CYS A 159 11.40 -1.76 -4.80
CA CYS A 159 12.33 -2.54 -5.63
C CYS A 159 11.66 -3.14 -6.89
N LEU A 160 10.35 -3.38 -6.85
CA LEU A 160 9.60 -3.93 -7.99
C LEU A 160 9.13 -2.87 -8.99
N HIS A 161 9.28 -1.58 -8.70
CA HIS A 161 8.74 -0.47 -9.51
C HIS A 161 7.27 -0.64 -9.90
N PRO A 162 6.38 -0.94 -8.95
CA PRO A 162 4.99 -1.20 -9.29
C PRO A 162 4.31 0.08 -9.77
N PRO A 163 3.49 0.02 -10.86
CA PRO A 163 2.76 1.19 -11.35
C PRO A 163 1.68 1.72 -10.39
N VAL A 164 1.32 0.95 -9.35
CA VAL A 164 0.44 1.39 -8.27
C VAL A 164 1.06 1.03 -6.93
N ILE A 165 1.12 1.98 -6.00
CA ILE A 165 1.63 1.78 -4.63
C ILE A 165 0.52 2.14 -3.64
N LEU A 166 0.23 1.22 -2.72
CA LEU A 166 -0.77 1.39 -1.68
C LEU A 166 -0.10 1.18 -0.32
N ALA A 167 0.07 2.25 0.46
CA ALA A 167 0.76 2.24 1.74
C ALA A 167 -0.21 2.54 2.89
N ASP A 168 -0.31 1.63 3.87
CA ASP A 168 -1.16 1.78 5.06
C ASP A 168 -0.29 2.13 6.27
N GLU A 169 -0.39 3.37 6.76
CA GLU A 169 0.38 3.94 7.87
C GLU A 169 1.89 3.67 7.75
N PRO A 170 2.55 4.06 6.63
CA PRO A 170 3.91 3.63 6.33
C PRO A 170 4.97 4.20 7.27
N THR A 171 4.64 5.21 8.06
CA THR A 171 5.57 5.97 8.93
C THR A 171 5.32 5.75 10.43
N GLY A 172 4.31 4.99 10.82
CA GLY A 172 3.82 4.89 12.21
C GLY A 172 4.83 4.46 13.28
N ASP A 173 5.97 3.87 12.92
CA ASP A 173 7.04 3.42 13.84
C ASP A 173 8.37 4.16 13.58
N LEU A 174 8.35 5.28 12.83
CA LEU A 174 9.52 6.03 12.42
C LEU A 174 9.65 7.35 13.19
N ASP A 175 10.89 7.81 13.37
CA ASP A 175 11.17 9.18 13.78
C ASP A 175 10.93 10.18 12.62
N ASP A 176 11.01 11.46 12.91
CA ASP A 176 10.72 12.52 11.94
C ASP A 176 11.64 12.47 10.70
N GLU A 177 12.95 12.18 10.89
CA GLU A 177 13.91 12.10 9.79
C GLU A 177 13.58 10.93 8.86
N ASN A 178 13.35 9.74 9.39
CA ASN A 178 12.98 8.57 8.61
C ASN A 178 11.58 8.71 8.01
N THR A 179 10.66 9.42 8.65
CA THR A 179 9.34 9.76 8.11
C THR A 179 9.47 10.60 6.84
N GLN A 180 10.26 11.66 6.88
CA GLN A 180 10.51 12.52 5.70
C GLN A 180 11.24 11.75 4.58
N LEU A 181 12.19 10.90 4.93
CA LEU A 181 12.87 10.02 3.98
C LEU A 181 11.87 9.11 3.24
N VAL A 182 11.00 8.43 3.97
CA VAL A 182 9.98 7.54 3.40
C VAL A 182 9.00 8.30 2.51
N PHE A 183 8.54 9.48 2.92
CA PHE A 183 7.67 10.30 2.08
C PHE A 183 8.38 10.77 0.80
N SER A 184 9.67 11.11 0.88
CA SER A 184 10.46 11.46 -0.32
C SER A 184 10.58 10.28 -1.30
N CYS A 185 10.71 9.05 -0.81
CA CYS A 185 10.73 7.85 -1.62
C CYS A 185 9.39 7.63 -2.37
N PHE A 186 8.25 7.82 -1.71
CA PHE A 186 6.94 7.73 -2.35
C PHE A 186 6.72 8.86 -3.36
N ARG A 187 7.16 10.08 -3.05
CA ARG A 187 7.09 11.21 -4.00
C ARG A 187 7.90 10.91 -5.25
N LYS A 188 9.15 10.43 -5.09
CA LYS A 188 10.00 10.01 -6.21
C LYS A 188 9.37 8.91 -7.04
N ALA A 189 8.78 7.88 -6.42
CA ALA A 189 8.09 6.82 -7.14
C ALA A 189 6.89 7.37 -7.96
N ALA A 190 6.18 8.37 -7.44
CA ALA A 190 5.12 9.06 -8.19
C ALA A 190 5.70 9.83 -9.38
N GLU A 191 6.78 10.59 -9.20
CA GLU A 191 7.46 11.31 -10.27
C GLU A 191 7.97 10.38 -11.38
N GLU A 192 8.34 9.15 -11.04
CA GLU A 192 8.68 8.08 -11.97
C GLU A 192 7.45 7.42 -12.63
N GLY A 193 6.25 7.87 -12.30
CA GLY A 193 4.99 7.49 -12.96
C GLY A 193 4.09 6.53 -12.19
N ALA A 194 4.42 6.16 -10.96
CA ALA A 194 3.52 5.36 -10.12
C ALA A 194 2.29 6.18 -9.67
N ALA A 195 1.16 5.51 -9.49
CA ALA A 195 0.00 6.03 -8.77
C ALA A 195 0.14 5.64 -7.30
N VAL A 196 0.30 6.60 -6.40
CA VAL A 196 0.58 6.34 -4.98
C VAL A 196 -0.63 6.71 -4.13
N LEU A 197 -1.07 5.79 -3.26
CA LEU A 197 -2.02 6.06 -2.18
C LEU A 197 -1.33 5.83 -0.84
N ILE A 198 -1.32 6.86 0.00
CA ILE A 198 -0.84 6.80 1.37
C ILE A 198 -2.03 6.96 2.31
N VAL A 199 -2.28 5.95 3.13
CA VAL A 199 -3.19 6.06 4.26
C VAL A 199 -2.38 6.52 5.46
N SER A 200 -2.70 7.68 6.01
CA SER A 200 -2.02 8.22 7.18
C SER A 200 -2.94 9.09 8.03
N HIS A 201 -2.64 9.19 9.31
CA HIS A 201 -3.22 10.19 10.21
C HIS A 201 -2.24 11.35 10.49
N GLU A 202 -1.04 11.32 9.94
CA GLU A 202 0.00 12.32 10.10
C GLU A 202 -0.23 13.50 9.14
N SER A 203 -0.06 14.73 9.65
CA SER A 203 -0.18 15.94 8.85
C SER A 203 0.89 16.05 7.75
N ASP A 204 2.06 15.47 8.01
CA ASP A 204 3.21 15.55 7.11
C ASP A 204 2.99 14.83 5.78
N ALA A 205 2.15 13.78 5.78
CA ALA A 205 1.74 13.12 4.54
C ALA A 205 1.01 14.08 3.58
N LEU A 206 0.30 15.08 4.11
CA LEU A 206 -0.41 16.07 3.29
C LEU A 206 0.56 17.01 2.54
N ASN A 207 1.78 17.22 3.05
CA ASN A 207 2.77 18.09 2.41
C ASN A 207 3.24 17.55 1.05
N ILE A 208 3.11 16.24 0.82
CA ILE A 208 3.51 15.61 -0.45
C ILE A 208 2.31 15.22 -1.32
N ALA A 209 1.08 15.53 -0.89
CA ALA A 209 -0.14 15.14 -1.59
C ALA A 209 -0.44 16.01 -2.81
N ASP A 210 -0.81 15.39 -3.93
CA ASP A 210 -1.42 16.06 -5.09
C ASP A 210 -2.97 16.06 -4.96
N ALA A 211 -3.52 15.12 -4.18
CA ALA A 211 -4.94 15.03 -3.84
C ALA A 211 -5.08 14.42 -2.45
N ASP A 212 -6.06 14.90 -1.69
CA ASP A 212 -6.30 14.43 -0.34
C ASP A 212 -7.78 14.17 -0.07
N PHE A 213 -8.02 13.09 0.67
CA PHE A 213 -9.35 12.63 1.03
C PHE A 213 -9.43 12.35 2.52
N ARG A 214 -10.63 12.50 3.05
CA ARG A 214 -10.96 12.06 4.41
C ARG A 214 -11.95 10.92 4.39
N MET A 215 -11.69 9.93 5.23
CA MET A 215 -12.64 8.85 5.48
C MET A 215 -13.22 8.97 6.90
N ASP A 216 -14.55 9.00 6.99
CA ASP A 216 -15.27 9.03 8.26
C ASP A 216 -16.51 8.14 8.19
N GLY A 217 -16.64 7.21 9.14
CA GLY A 217 -17.78 6.27 9.21
C GLY A 217 -18.06 5.53 7.89
N GLY A 218 -17.00 5.14 7.17
CA GLY A 218 -17.07 4.46 5.86
C GLY A 218 -17.36 5.37 4.68
N GLN A 219 -17.49 6.68 4.87
CA GLN A 219 -17.78 7.66 3.81
C GLN A 219 -16.51 8.42 3.42
N LEU A 220 -16.25 8.54 2.12
CA LEU A 220 -15.13 9.28 1.54
C LEU A 220 -15.58 10.71 1.19
N SER A 221 -14.76 11.69 1.51
CA SER A 221 -14.93 13.10 1.07
C SER A 221 -13.57 13.67 0.64
N ALA A 222 -13.54 14.48 -0.41
CA ALA A 222 -12.35 15.27 -0.75
C ALA A 222 -12.14 16.34 0.34
N LEU A 223 -10.89 16.66 0.64
CA LEU A 223 -10.53 17.74 1.59
C LEU A 223 -10.28 19.05 0.87
N THR A 224 -9.82 19.02 -0.38
CA THR A 224 -9.61 20.19 -1.26
C THR A 224 -10.11 19.91 -2.66
#